data_b53c4eca0ad20db18402003f7b57b921
#
_entry.id   b53c4eca0ad20db18402003f7b57b921
#
_cell.length_a   1.000
_cell.length_b   1.000
_cell.length_c   1.000
_cell.angle_alpha   90.00
_cell.angle_beta   90.00
_cell.angle_gamma   90.00
#
_symmetry.space_group_name_H-M   'P 1'
#
loop_
_entity.id
_entity.type
_entity.pdbx_description
1 polymer ?
#
loop_
_entity_poly.entity_id
_entity_poly.type
_entity_poly.pdbx_seq_one_letter_code
_entity_poly.pdbx_strand_id
1 'polypeptide(L)'
;MSETAAVTGSGPEVRSGGCLCGKVRFTVTGPVDDPHICACTDCAKRSGAPFQWWVGFPMAGLEWTGAEPTWFDTHPGKTARGFCPDCGSHIAALDYGGATIIGILATALDGHESDQALVPTNLNRLSEAAPWLAQVG
;
A
#
# COMPACT_ATOMS: atom_id res chain seq x y z
N MET A 1 4.57 -19.15 10.88
CA MET A 1 3.92 -19.31 10.72
C MET A 1 3.55 -19.50 10.22
N SER A 2 3.66 -19.32 10.05
CA SER A 2 3.03 -19.62 9.59
C SER A 2 2.42 -19.85 9.06
N GLU A 3 2.44 -19.99 8.93
CA GLU A 3 1.71 -20.26 8.43
C GLU A 3 0.91 -20.15 7.97
N THR A 4 1.05 -20.12 7.73
CA THR A 4 0.15 -19.98 7.27
C THR A 4 -0.67 -20.03 7.05
N ALA A 5 -0.49 -20.05 7.25
CA ALA A 5 -1.45 -20.15 7.05
C ALA A 5 -2.21 -19.91 7.20
N ALA A 6 -2.02 -19.93 7.46
CA ALA A 6 -3.08 -19.72 7.77
C ALA A 6 -3.92 -19.17 7.28
N VAL A 7 -3.81 -18.86 6.86
CA VAL A 7 -4.47 -18.17 6.37
C VAL A 7 -5.56 -18.54 5.80
N THR A 8 -5.80 -19.30 5.56
CA THR A 8 -6.82 -19.67 5.02
C THR A 8 -7.82 -19.68 5.79
N GLY A 9 -8.04 -18.89 6.19
CA GLY A 9 -8.82 -18.89 6.98
C GLY A 9 -10.10 -18.84 7.11
N SER A 10 -10.54 -18.92 8.16
CA SER A 10 -11.82 -18.81 8.40
C SER A 10 -11.98 -17.51 9.06
N GLY A 11 -12.58 -16.66 8.61
CA GLY A 11 -12.81 -15.36 9.15
C GLY A 11 -11.88 -14.32 8.56
N PRO A 12 -12.14 -13.04 8.78
CA PRO A 12 -11.35 -11.99 8.19
C PRO A 12 -9.97 -11.88 8.83
N GLU A 13 -8.99 -11.66 8.01
CA GLU A 13 -7.66 -11.36 8.49
C GLU A 13 -7.55 -9.89 8.84
N VAL A 14 -6.86 -9.59 9.92
CA VAL A 14 -6.60 -8.23 10.38
C VAL A 14 -5.10 -7.98 10.28
N ARG A 15 -4.74 -6.88 9.64
CA ARG A 15 -3.35 -6.45 9.55
C ARG A 15 -3.21 -5.05 10.13
N SER A 16 -2.08 -4.77 10.74
CA SER A 16 -1.79 -3.44 11.24
C SER A 16 -0.61 -2.84 10.50
N GLY A 17 -0.49 -1.54 10.54
CA GLY A 17 0.61 -0.84 9.92
C GLY A 17 0.67 0.61 10.32
N GLY A 18 1.61 1.32 9.72
CA GLY A 18 1.77 2.73 10.00
C GLY A 18 3.03 3.32 9.38
N CYS A 19 3.34 4.54 9.79
CA CYS A 19 4.50 5.26 9.31
C CYS A 19 5.75 4.95 10.14
N LEU A 20 6.88 5.43 9.67
CA LEU A 20 8.16 5.19 10.33
C LEU A 20 8.20 5.74 11.76
N CYS A 21 7.67 6.95 11.99
CA CYS A 21 7.71 7.55 13.32
C CYS A 21 6.61 7.06 14.26
N GLY A 22 5.64 6.31 13.73
CA GLY A 22 4.55 5.76 14.53
C GLY A 22 3.36 6.68 14.74
N LYS A 23 3.39 7.91 14.22
CA LYS A 23 2.28 8.84 14.39
C LYS A 23 1.02 8.34 13.67
N VAL A 24 1.18 7.89 12.43
CA VAL A 24 0.08 7.31 11.66
C VAL A 24 0.05 5.82 11.93
N ARG A 25 -1.09 5.32 12.39
CA ARG A 25 -1.30 3.89 12.61
C ARG A 25 -2.69 3.52 12.10
N PHE A 26 -2.80 2.30 11.62
CA PHE A 26 -4.07 1.81 11.09
C PHE A 26 -4.15 0.29 11.20
N THR A 27 -5.39 -0.20 11.08
CA THR A 27 -5.66 -1.62 10.83
C THR A 27 -6.49 -1.73 9.56
N VAL A 28 -6.30 -2.82 8.84
CA VAL A 28 -7.14 -3.18 7.69
C VAL A 28 -7.63 -4.60 7.92
N THR A 29 -8.91 -4.81 7.63
CA THR A 29 -9.55 -6.12 7.78
C THR A 29 -10.16 -6.51 6.46
N GLY A 30 -9.89 -7.71 6.03
CA GLY A 30 -10.46 -8.24 4.81
C GLY A 30 -9.43 -8.83 3.89
N PRO A 31 -9.84 -9.29 2.70
CA PRO A 31 -8.91 -9.94 1.77
C PRO A 31 -7.97 -8.94 1.13
N VAL A 32 -6.77 -9.42 0.82
CA VAL A 32 -5.82 -8.66 0.02
C VAL A 32 -6.32 -8.61 -1.42
N ASP A 33 -6.31 -7.42 -2.00
CA ASP A 33 -6.72 -7.21 -3.38
C ASP A 33 -5.51 -6.75 -4.19
N ASP A 34 -5.27 -7.42 -5.30
CA ASP A 34 -4.31 -7.01 -6.33
C ASP A 34 -2.96 -6.54 -5.77
N PRO A 35 -2.18 -7.42 -5.14
CA PRO A 35 -0.82 -7.05 -4.76
C PRO A 35 0.02 -6.86 -6.02
N HIS A 36 0.62 -5.68 -6.16
CA HIS A 36 1.35 -5.36 -7.38
C HIS A 36 2.47 -4.35 -7.14
N ILE A 37 3.36 -4.26 -8.11
CA ILE A 37 4.38 -3.23 -8.15
C ILE A 37 3.98 -2.24 -9.23
N CYS A 38 4.04 -0.95 -8.90
CA CYS A 38 3.75 0.11 -9.86
C CYS A 38 4.99 0.96 -10.09
N ALA A 39 5.44 0.98 -11.34
CA ALA A 39 6.63 1.73 -11.74
C ALA A 39 6.29 3.03 -12.47
N CYS A 40 5.09 3.57 -12.25
CA CYS A 40 4.68 4.80 -12.90
C CYS A 40 5.48 6.00 -12.38
N THR A 41 5.45 7.08 -13.15
CA THR A 41 6.16 8.31 -12.81
C THR A 41 5.72 8.86 -11.45
N ASP A 42 4.43 8.82 -11.15
CA ASP A 42 3.93 9.30 -9.86
C ASP A 42 4.50 8.50 -8.71
N CYS A 43 4.49 7.18 -8.81
CA CYS A 43 5.01 6.32 -7.76
C CYS A 43 6.51 6.56 -7.55
N ALA A 44 7.26 6.67 -8.64
CA ALA A 44 8.70 6.88 -8.56
C ALA A 44 9.03 8.24 -7.95
N LYS A 45 8.39 9.30 -8.41
CA LYS A 45 8.67 10.64 -7.89
C LYS A 45 8.23 10.80 -6.44
N ARG A 46 7.08 10.25 -6.09
CA ARG A 46 6.56 10.36 -4.73
C ARG A 46 7.44 9.63 -3.72
N SER A 47 7.97 8.48 -4.09
CA SER A 47 8.72 7.64 -3.15
C SER A 47 10.22 7.88 -3.19
N GLY A 48 10.73 8.42 -4.28
CA GLY A 48 12.18 8.50 -4.48
C GLY A 48 12.78 7.14 -4.82
N ALA A 49 11.96 6.15 -5.18
CA ALA A 49 12.38 4.82 -5.57
C ALA A 49 11.86 4.53 -6.96
N PRO A 50 12.43 3.54 -7.68
CA PRO A 50 12.00 3.25 -9.06
C PRO A 50 10.60 2.66 -9.16
N PHE A 51 10.00 2.24 -8.03
CA PHE A 51 8.63 1.73 -8.01
C PHE A 51 8.09 1.74 -6.58
N GLN A 52 6.78 1.48 -6.46
CA GLN A 52 6.15 1.27 -5.14
C GLN A 52 5.39 -0.06 -5.17
N TRP A 53 5.29 -0.69 -4.01
CA TRP A 53 4.62 -1.98 -3.82
C TRP A 53 3.27 -1.73 -3.14
N TRP A 54 2.18 -2.01 -3.88
CA TRP A 54 0.82 -1.70 -3.46
C TRP A 54 0.00 -2.95 -3.22
N VAL A 55 -0.87 -2.87 -2.22
CA VAL A 55 -1.90 -3.87 -1.99
C VAL A 55 -3.20 -3.14 -1.70
N GLY A 56 -4.32 -3.70 -2.13
CA GLY A 56 -5.63 -3.13 -1.86
C GLY A 56 -6.31 -3.82 -0.70
N PHE A 57 -7.13 -3.07 0.01
CA PHE A 57 -7.96 -3.60 1.08
C PHE A 57 -9.33 -2.94 1.01
N PRO A 58 -10.40 -3.63 1.50
CA PRO A 58 -11.71 -3.00 1.56
C PRO A 58 -11.66 -1.75 2.44
N MET A 59 -12.18 -0.65 1.93
CA MET A 59 -12.25 0.58 2.72
C MET A 59 -13.09 0.39 3.97
N ALA A 60 -14.12 -0.46 3.90
CA ALA A 60 -14.98 -0.74 5.05
C ALA A 60 -14.22 -1.40 6.20
N GLY A 61 -13.07 -2.04 5.91
CA GLY A 61 -12.26 -2.67 6.94
C GLY A 61 -11.11 -1.82 7.45
N LEU A 62 -10.99 -0.58 6.97
CA LEU A 62 -9.91 0.31 7.38
C LEU A 62 -10.30 1.09 8.63
N GLU A 63 -9.41 1.12 9.59
CA GLU A 63 -9.57 1.95 10.78
C GLU A 63 -8.23 2.63 11.09
N TRP A 64 -8.27 3.95 11.21
CA TRP A 64 -7.09 4.72 11.64
C TRP A 64 -7.02 4.64 13.16
N THR A 65 -6.02 3.95 13.68
CA THR A 65 -5.86 3.74 15.13
C THR A 65 -4.90 4.74 15.77
N GLY A 66 -4.19 5.48 14.93
CA GLY A 66 -3.38 6.63 15.35
C GLY A 66 -3.87 7.86 14.60
N ALA A 67 -2.97 8.76 14.27
CA ALA A 67 -3.33 9.90 13.45
C ALA A 67 -3.63 9.43 12.02
N GLU A 68 -4.55 10.10 11.37
CA GLU A 68 -4.77 9.88 9.94
C GLU A 68 -3.64 10.54 9.15
N PRO A 69 -3.35 10.03 7.94
CA PRO A 69 -2.34 10.66 7.11
C PRO A 69 -2.81 12.01 6.58
N THR A 70 -1.88 12.82 6.15
CA THR A 70 -2.15 14.00 5.36
C THR A 70 -2.32 13.56 3.91
N TRP A 71 -3.30 14.13 3.22
CA TRP A 71 -3.60 13.74 1.85
C TRP A 71 -3.18 14.82 0.86
N PHE A 72 -2.54 14.39 -0.20
CA PHE A 72 -2.18 15.26 -1.32
C PHE A 72 -2.90 14.79 -2.57
N ASP A 73 -3.63 15.69 -3.22
CA ASP A 73 -4.32 15.36 -4.47
C ASP A 73 -3.29 15.29 -5.60
N THR A 74 -2.87 14.09 -5.94
CA THR A 74 -1.93 13.89 -7.04
C THR A 74 -2.57 14.25 -8.37
N HIS A 75 -3.86 13.94 -8.51
CA HIS A 75 -4.66 14.33 -9.66
C HIS A 75 -5.99 14.84 -9.12
N PRO A 76 -6.16 16.18 -9.03
CA PRO A 76 -7.34 16.75 -8.38
C PRO A 76 -8.65 16.17 -8.90
N GLY A 77 -9.52 15.79 -7.98
CA GLY A 77 -10.79 15.18 -8.29
C GLY A 77 -10.72 13.72 -8.67
N LYS A 78 -9.54 13.12 -8.78
CA LYS A 78 -9.38 11.73 -9.20
C LYS A 78 -8.64 10.88 -8.18
N THR A 79 -7.45 11.30 -7.75
CA THR A 79 -6.64 10.50 -6.85
C THR A 79 -5.96 11.36 -5.80
N ALA A 80 -5.73 10.76 -4.63
CA ALA A 80 -4.96 11.38 -3.56
C ALA A 80 -4.01 10.35 -2.95
N ARG A 81 -2.91 10.82 -2.41
CA ARG A 81 -1.93 9.99 -1.72
C ARG A 81 -1.81 10.44 -0.27
N GLY A 82 -1.82 9.48 0.64
CA GLY A 82 -1.71 9.74 2.07
C GLY A 82 -0.29 9.52 2.56
N PHE A 83 0.19 10.43 3.39
CA PHE A 83 1.54 10.36 3.95
C PHE A 83 1.57 10.94 5.35
N CYS A 84 2.59 10.57 6.13
CA CYS A 84 2.80 11.15 7.44
C CYS A 84 3.50 12.51 7.28
N PRO A 85 2.91 13.60 7.81
CA PRO A 85 3.55 14.91 7.67
C PRO A 85 4.82 15.08 8.51
N ASP A 86 4.99 14.23 9.52
CA ASP A 86 6.15 14.34 10.43
C ASP A 86 7.37 13.59 9.92
N CYS A 87 7.19 12.38 9.38
CA CYS A 87 8.32 11.57 8.91
C CYS A 87 8.34 11.35 7.39
N GLY A 88 7.28 11.76 6.69
CA GLY A 88 7.24 11.66 5.24
C GLY A 88 6.87 10.29 4.69
N SER A 89 6.63 9.29 5.53
CA SER A 89 6.30 7.95 5.07
C SER A 89 5.06 7.97 4.19
N HIS A 90 5.13 7.29 3.04
CA HIS A 90 3.95 7.09 2.19
C HIS A 90 3.12 5.94 2.78
N ILE A 91 1.82 6.09 2.80
CA ILE A 91 0.94 5.13 3.46
C ILE A 91 -0.10 4.57 2.49
N ALA A 92 -0.83 5.44 1.78
CA ALA A 92 -2.03 5.02 1.10
C ALA A 92 -2.28 5.79 -0.18
N ALA A 93 -3.13 5.23 -1.03
CA ALA A 93 -3.65 5.90 -2.21
C ALA A 93 -5.15 5.71 -2.24
N LEU A 94 -5.85 6.77 -2.59
CA LEU A 94 -7.30 6.78 -2.64
C LEU A 94 -7.76 7.27 -4.01
N ASP A 95 -8.65 6.50 -4.63
CA ASP A 95 -9.29 6.92 -5.86
C ASP A 95 -10.67 7.47 -5.51
N TYR A 96 -10.97 8.67 -5.97
CA TYR A 96 -12.28 9.27 -5.77
C TYR A 96 -13.30 8.63 -6.72
N GLY A 97 -14.56 8.89 -6.48
CA GLY A 97 -15.62 8.40 -7.36
C GLY A 97 -16.23 7.09 -6.91
N GLY A 98 -16.31 6.87 -5.61
CA GLY A 98 -17.03 5.72 -5.08
C GLY A 98 -16.20 4.45 -4.99
N ALA A 99 -14.89 4.58 -4.97
CA ALA A 99 -14.02 3.42 -4.80
C ALA A 99 -14.31 2.72 -3.47
N THR A 100 -14.29 1.40 -3.49
CA THR A 100 -14.52 0.58 -2.29
C THR A 100 -13.22 -0.04 -1.77
N ILE A 101 -12.13 0.12 -2.51
CA ILE A 101 -10.81 -0.41 -2.16
C ILE A 101 -9.87 0.78 -1.95
N ILE A 102 -9.08 0.71 -0.89
CA ILE A 102 -8.00 1.66 -0.67
C ILE A 102 -6.68 0.97 -0.96
N GLY A 103 -5.77 1.67 -1.64
CA GLY A 103 -4.41 1.18 -1.84
C GLY A 103 -3.57 1.47 -0.61
N ILE A 104 -2.88 0.46 -0.11
CA ILE A 104 -1.97 0.59 1.01
C ILE A 104 -0.60 0.15 0.51
N LEU A 105 0.44 0.92 0.85
CA LEU A 105 1.79 0.45 0.55
C LEU A 105 2.09 -0.77 1.41
N ALA A 106 2.47 -1.87 0.76
CA ALA A 106 2.74 -3.11 1.47
C ALA A 106 3.81 -2.91 2.55
N THR A 107 4.79 -2.05 2.26
CA THR A 107 5.88 -1.76 3.20
C THR A 107 5.43 -1.00 4.42
N ALA A 108 4.22 -0.42 4.42
CA ALA A 108 3.66 0.22 5.61
C ALA A 108 3.02 -0.80 6.56
N LEU A 109 2.83 -2.04 6.10
CA LEU A 109 2.23 -3.08 6.95
C LEU A 109 3.30 -3.74 7.82
N ASP A 110 2.94 -3.96 9.07
CA ASP A 110 3.82 -4.66 10.01
C ASP A 110 3.97 -6.11 9.53
N GLY A 111 5.20 -6.60 9.50
CA GLY A 111 5.47 -7.98 9.09
C GLY A 111 5.33 -8.23 7.59
N HIS A 112 5.35 -7.19 6.77
CA HIS A 112 5.17 -7.31 5.33
C HIS A 112 6.19 -8.26 4.69
N GLU A 113 7.38 -8.34 5.25
CA GLU A 113 8.46 -9.16 4.67
C GLU A 113 8.19 -10.66 4.75
N SER A 114 7.27 -11.08 5.62
CA SER A 114 6.95 -12.50 5.80
C SER A 114 5.52 -12.85 5.37
N ASP A 115 4.75 -11.89 4.89
CA ASP A 115 3.34 -12.11 4.57
C ASP A 115 3.19 -12.52 3.11
N GLN A 116 2.96 -13.81 2.89
CA GLN A 116 2.87 -14.37 1.54
C GLN A 116 1.72 -13.80 0.72
N ALA A 117 0.65 -13.36 1.36
CA ALA A 117 -0.49 -12.82 0.64
C ALA A 117 -0.17 -11.47 -0.02
N LEU A 118 0.90 -10.80 0.41
CA LEU A 118 1.27 -9.50 -0.13
C LEU A 118 2.23 -9.60 -1.32
N VAL A 119 2.70 -10.80 -1.65
CA VAL A 119 3.66 -10.99 -2.74
C VAL A 119 3.03 -10.48 -4.05
N PRO A 120 3.74 -9.60 -4.78
CA PRO A 120 3.17 -9.05 -6.00
C PRO A 120 2.87 -10.13 -7.04
N THR A 121 1.70 -10.01 -7.66
CA THR A 121 1.28 -10.92 -8.71
C THR A 121 1.33 -10.27 -10.08
N ASN A 122 1.58 -8.97 -10.13
CA ASN A 122 1.69 -8.28 -11.42
C ASN A 122 2.51 -6.99 -11.26
N LEU A 123 2.87 -6.42 -12.41
CA LEU A 123 3.73 -5.26 -12.51
C LEU A 123 3.04 -4.24 -13.41
N ASN A 124 2.71 -3.08 -12.85
CA ASN A 124 2.00 -2.02 -13.56
C ASN A 124 2.95 -0.94 -14.06
N ARG A 125 2.58 -0.36 -15.19
CA ARG A 125 3.28 0.80 -15.78
C ARG A 125 4.75 0.50 -16.04
N LEU A 126 5.05 -0.71 -16.51
CA LEU A 126 6.40 -1.13 -16.80
C LEU A 126 7.06 -0.23 -17.85
N SER A 127 6.28 0.29 -18.79
CA SER A 127 6.81 1.18 -19.83
C SER A 127 7.36 2.49 -19.28
N GLU A 128 6.99 2.88 -18.06
CA GLU A 128 7.50 4.08 -17.40
C GLU A 128 8.68 3.77 -16.49
N ALA A 129 9.01 2.50 -16.30
CA ALA A 129 10.11 2.10 -15.43
C ALA A 129 11.46 2.46 -16.02
N ALA A 130 12.44 2.69 -15.16
CA ALA A 130 13.82 2.87 -15.59
C ALA A 130 14.28 1.61 -16.34
N PRO A 131 14.87 1.75 -17.53
CA PRO A 131 15.20 0.58 -18.35
C PRO A 131 16.12 -0.44 -17.67
N TRP A 132 17.00 0.00 -16.78
CA TRP A 132 17.91 -0.89 -16.09
C TRP A 132 17.24 -1.75 -15.01
N LEU A 133 16.03 -1.40 -14.62
CA LEU A 133 15.39 -2.05 -13.47
C LEU A 133 15.25 -3.56 -13.65
N ALA A 134 14.94 -4.00 -14.86
CA ALA A 134 14.79 -5.42 -15.15
C ALA A 134 16.12 -6.20 -15.05
N GLN A 135 17.24 -5.50 -14.97
CA GLN A 135 18.57 -6.12 -14.92
C GLN A 135 19.09 -6.29 -13.50
N VAL A 136 18.36 -5.72 -12.52
CA VAL A 136 18.76 -5.80 -11.12
C VAL A 136 18.14 -7.04 -10.50
N GLY A 137 18.94 -7.78 -9.84
CA GLY A 137 18.43 -8.91 -9.11
C GLY A 137 18.80 -10.22 -9.55
#